data_56f9451b21a6966bde956b0863c4801a
#
_entry.id   56f9451b21a6966bde956b0863c4801a
#
_cell.length_a   1.000
_cell.length_b   1.000
_cell.length_c   1.000
_cell.angle_alpha   90.00
_cell.angle_beta   90.00
_cell.angle_gamma   90.00
#
_symmetry.space_group_name_H-M   'P 1'
#
loop_
_entity.id
_entity.type
_entity.pdbx_description
1 polymer ?
#
loop_
_entity_poly.entity_id
_entity_poly.type
_entity_poly.pdbx_seq_one_letter_code
_entity_poly.pdbx_strand_id
1 'polypeptide(L)'
;MTFVLSAAEHAQEVIRFKGADTLGAKLVPQLCEAYKIDHPGIKFEIAAEGSTTAFTALLDGTADIGMSSREIKPEEAKRFEDQKIHLHKHLAGNDCLTIAVNANNPVSNLTAKQVEGLFTGEIKNWKEFGGNDSPVSLFTRNTASGTYKDFSRIALNGRAYSGDNMKLAGGEQPVQEVAKDVNTITYIGLAYAKAKGIKTVSINGIAPPTDRVNDYRYIRAYYFFIRSDASPATKAFMEWATQSAEAKVIVRKVGFLAAELGG
;
A
#
# COMPACT_ATOMS: atom_id res chain seq x y z
N MET A 1 -13.55 -14.34 57.01
CA MET A 1 -14.01 -14.70 55.68
C MET A 1 -13.27 -13.77 54.71
N THR A 2 -12.11 -14.23 54.20
CA THR A 2 -11.21 -13.40 53.40
C THR A 2 -11.58 -13.64 51.93
N PHE A 3 -12.14 -12.63 51.27
CA PHE A 3 -12.38 -12.65 49.80
C PHE A 3 -11.03 -12.54 49.10
N VAL A 4 -10.55 -13.64 48.52
CA VAL A 4 -9.46 -13.62 47.54
C VAL A 4 -10.08 -13.19 46.22
N LEU A 5 -9.87 -11.92 45.83
CA LEU A 5 -10.11 -11.49 44.43
C LEU A 5 -9.06 -12.20 43.55
N SER A 6 -9.50 -13.21 42.83
CA SER A 6 -8.72 -13.79 41.73
C SER A 6 -8.65 -12.70 40.62
N ALA A 7 -7.50 -12.07 40.54
CA ALA A 7 -7.14 -11.32 39.31
C ALA A 7 -6.98 -12.38 38.20
N ALA A 8 -8.00 -12.55 37.39
CA ALA A 8 -7.85 -13.26 36.14
C ALA A 8 -6.78 -12.51 35.34
N GLU A 9 -5.57 -13.09 35.22
CA GLU A 9 -4.59 -12.66 34.24
C GLU A 9 -5.27 -12.74 32.86
N HIS A 10 -5.71 -11.61 32.36
CA HIS A 10 -6.15 -11.51 30.98
C HIS A 10 -4.92 -11.77 30.13
N ALA A 11 -4.81 -12.96 29.56
CA ALA A 11 -3.79 -13.27 28.58
C ALA A 11 -3.84 -12.17 27.51
N GLN A 12 -2.74 -11.46 27.37
CA GLN A 12 -2.62 -10.32 26.45
C GLN A 12 -2.84 -10.82 25.02
N GLU A 13 -3.92 -10.43 24.39
CA GLU A 13 -4.25 -10.86 23.04
C GLU A 13 -3.37 -10.15 22.03
N VAL A 14 -2.78 -10.90 21.08
CA VAL A 14 -1.89 -10.37 20.05
C VAL A 14 -2.57 -10.50 18.71
N ILE A 15 -2.67 -9.40 17.96
CA ILE A 15 -3.14 -9.38 16.58
C ILE A 15 -1.93 -9.15 15.66
N ARG A 16 -1.67 -10.12 14.76
CA ARG A 16 -0.51 -10.13 13.87
C ARG A 16 -0.91 -9.74 12.46
N PHE A 17 -0.25 -8.70 11.94
CA PHE A 17 -0.41 -8.25 10.56
C PHE A 17 0.79 -8.68 9.72
N LYS A 18 0.53 -9.25 8.53
CA LYS A 18 1.59 -9.48 7.53
C LYS A 18 1.13 -9.08 6.14
N GLY A 19 2.06 -8.56 5.33
CA GLY A 19 1.78 -8.30 3.92
C GLY A 19 2.24 -6.95 3.39
N ALA A 20 1.33 -6.22 2.75
CA ALA A 20 1.62 -5.02 1.97
C ALA A 20 2.36 -3.94 2.77
N ASP A 21 3.54 -3.58 2.28
CA ASP A 21 4.42 -2.57 2.87
C ASP A 21 3.72 -1.22 3.11
N THR A 22 3.00 -0.70 2.13
CA THR A 22 2.34 0.61 2.25
C THR A 22 1.30 0.62 3.37
N LEU A 23 0.50 -0.46 3.53
CA LEU A 23 -0.45 -0.57 4.63
C LEU A 23 0.29 -0.66 5.98
N GLY A 24 1.26 -1.57 6.08
CA GLY A 24 1.99 -1.82 7.32
C GLY A 24 2.89 -0.66 7.75
N ALA A 25 3.42 0.13 6.82
CA ALA A 25 4.27 1.28 7.14
C ALA A 25 3.48 2.58 7.40
N LYS A 26 2.29 2.74 6.85
CA LYS A 26 1.57 4.03 6.88
C LYS A 26 0.22 3.96 7.59
N LEU A 27 -0.65 3.02 7.24
CA LEU A 27 -2.03 3.00 7.74
C LEU A 27 -2.18 2.20 9.03
N VAL A 28 -1.71 0.95 9.04
CA VAL A 28 -1.95 0.02 10.15
C VAL A 28 -1.40 0.51 11.48
N PRO A 29 -0.19 1.11 11.58
CA PRO A 29 0.28 1.67 12.86
C PRO A 29 -0.65 2.72 13.43
N GLN A 30 -1.22 3.58 12.60
CA GLN A 30 -2.14 4.64 13.04
C GLN A 30 -3.48 4.06 13.52
N LEU A 31 -4.00 3.04 12.83
CA LEU A 31 -5.22 2.33 13.26
C LEU A 31 -4.97 1.60 14.58
N CYS A 32 -3.84 0.92 14.73
CA CYS A 32 -3.49 0.20 15.95
C CYS A 32 -3.37 1.14 17.16
N GLU A 33 -2.69 2.28 16.99
CA GLU A 33 -2.53 3.25 18.08
C GLU A 33 -3.86 3.86 18.51
N ALA A 34 -4.76 4.17 17.56
CA ALA A 34 -6.09 4.67 17.89
C ALA A 34 -6.93 3.60 18.62
N TYR A 35 -6.94 2.37 18.11
CA TYR A 35 -7.71 1.28 18.71
C TYR A 35 -7.27 0.92 20.14
N LYS A 36 -5.96 1.02 20.43
CA LYS A 36 -5.41 0.76 21.78
C LYS A 36 -5.96 1.69 22.86
N ILE A 37 -6.43 2.88 22.51
CA ILE A 37 -6.96 3.84 23.49
C ILE A 37 -8.10 3.20 24.28
N ASP A 38 -9.01 2.52 23.57
CA ASP A 38 -10.17 1.86 24.18
C ASP A 38 -9.92 0.36 24.48
N HIS A 39 -8.83 -0.22 23.92
CA HIS A 39 -8.51 -1.64 24.03
C HIS A 39 -7.04 -1.86 24.49
N PRO A 40 -6.66 -1.37 25.68
CA PRO A 40 -5.25 -1.37 26.13
C PRO A 40 -4.65 -2.77 26.35
N GLY A 41 -5.49 -3.80 26.45
CA GLY A 41 -5.06 -5.21 26.58
C GLY A 41 -4.61 -5.87 25.28
N ILE A 42 -4.78 -5.21 24.10
CA ILE A 42 -4.41 -5.80 22.81
C ILE A 42 -3.02 -5.33 22.39
N LYS A 43 -2.20 -6.28 21.97
CA LYS A 43 -0.90 -6.04 21.30
C LYS A 43 -1.04 -6.22 19.80
N PHE A 44 -0.27 -5.45 19.05
CA PHE A 44 -0.18 -5.55 17.61
C PHE A 44 1.25 -5.84 17.17
N GLU A 45 1.40 -6.78 16.24
CA GLU A 45 2.66 -7.09 15.56
C GLU A 45 2.48 -6.84 14.06
N ILE A 46 3.39 -6.09 13.44
CA ILE A 46 3.28 -5.68 12.04
C ILE A 46 4.53 -6.08 11.28
N ALA A 47 4.38 -6.93 10.26
CA ALA A 47 5.45 -7.30 9.33
C ALA A 47 5.06 -6.87 7.90
N ALA A 48 5.72 -5.82 7.40
CA ALA A 48 5.45 -5.18 6.11
C ALA A 48 6.44 -5.66 5.05
N GLU A 49 6.21 -6.85 4.47
CA GLU A 49 7.15 -7.56 3.59
C GLU A 49 6.63 -7.74 2.15
N GLY A 50 5.47 -7.17 1.84
CA GLY A 50 4.81 -7.24 0.53
C GLY A 50 3.58 -8.15 0.51
N SER A 51 2.63 -7.87 -0.41
CA SER A 51 1.31 -8.52 -0.46
C SER A 51 1.35 -10.05 -0.59
N THR A 52 2.42 -10.62 -1.13
CA THR A 52 2.53 -12.08 -1.30
C THR A 52 2.64 -12.79 0.05
N THR A 53 3.32 -12.17 1.05
CA THR A 53 3.50 -12.79 2.37
C THR A 53 2.19 -12.83 3.17
N ALA A 54 1.22 -11.96 2.87
CA ALA A 54 -0.09 -11.95 3.51
C ALA A 54 -0.79 -13.31 3.40
N PHE A 55 -0.88 -13.83 2.18
CA PHE A 55 -1.61 -15.08 1.91
C PHE A 55 -0.88 -16.31 2.46
N THR A 56 0.44 -16.34 2.36
CA THR A 56 1.22 -17.43 2.98
C THR A 56 1.04 -17.44 4.50
N ALA A 57 1.16 -16.28 5.14
CA ALA A 57 1.06 -16.18 6.59
C ALA A 57 -0.35 -16.48 7.13
N LEU A 58 -1.41 -16.10 6.40
CA LEU A 58 -2.78 -16.49 6.75
C LEU A 58 -3.01 -18.00 6.60
N LEU A 59 -2.42 -18.61 5.56
CA LEU A 59 -2.51 -20.04 5.33
C LEU A 59 -1.82 -20.84 6.43
N ASP A 60 -0.63 -20.39 6.83
CA ASP A 60 0.22 -21.04 7.85
C ASP A 60 -0.19 -20.67 9.29
N GLY A 61 -1.18 -19.78 9.48
CA GLY A 61 -1.64 -19.31 10.79
C GLY A 61 -0.61 -18.42 11.52
N THR A 62 0.38 -17.85 10.81
CA THR A 62 1.39 -16.95 11.39
C THR A 62 0.99 -15.47 11.32
N ALA A 63 -0.16 -15.15 10.72
CA ALA A 63 -0.82 -13.86 10.77
C ALA A 63 -2.31 -14.04 11.04
N ASP A 64 -2.90 -13.06 11.72
CA ASP A 64 -4.33 -12.95 11.99
C ASP A 64 -5.01 -12.07 10.92
N ILE A 65 -4.28 -11.06 10.40
CA ILE A 65 -4.73 -10.14 9.36
C ILE A 65 -3.68 -10.06 8.25
N GLY A 66 -4.10 -10.40 7.04
CA GLY A 66 -3.29 -10.26 5.83
C GLY A 66 -3.53 -8.90 5.17
N MET A 67 -2.46 -8.16 4.90
CA MET A 67 -2.48 -6.87 4.21
C MET A 67 -2.15 -7.06 2.72
N SER A 68 -2.99 -6.60 1.80
CA SER A 68 -2.72 -6.74 0.37
C SER A 68 -3.09 -5.50 -0.44
N SER A 69 -2.26 -5.18 -1.44
CA SER A 69 -2.54 -4.13 -2.44
C SER A 69 -3.20 -4.69 -3.71
N ARG A 70 -3.63 -5.95 -3.67
CA ARG A 70 -4.24 -6.66 -4.79
C ARG A 70 -5.23 -7.71 -4.33
N GLU A 71 -6.07 -8.17 -5.23
CA GLU A 71 -6.86 -9.37 -5.01
C GLU A 71 -5.98 -10.60 -4.80
N ILE A 72 -6.55 -11.61 -4.14
CA ILE A 72 -5.94 -12.94 -4.05
C ILE A 72 -5.85 -13.55 -5.47
N LYS A 73 -4.75 -14.19 -5.77
CA LYS A 73 -4.58 -14.86 -7.06
C LYS A 73 -5.26 -16.24 -7.06
N PRO A 74 -5.65 -16.74 -8.26
CA PRO A 74 -6.31 -18.05 -8.35
C PRO A 74 -5.50 -19.19 -7.70
N GLU A 75 -4.19 -19.21 -7.91
CA GLU A 75 -3.30 -20.21 -7.32
C GLU A 75 -3.17 -20.09 -5.79
N GLU A 76 -3.27 -18.87 -5.25
CA GLU A 76 -3.32 -18.64 -3.80
C GLU A 76 -4.67 -19.08 -3.25
N ALA A 77 -5.79 -18.68 -3.88
CA ALA A 77 -7.16 -19.06 -3.47
C ALA A 77 -7.34 -20.56 -3.41
N LYS A 78 -6.85 -21.27 -4.45
CA LYS A 78 -6.89 -22.74 -4.48
C LYS A 78 -6.23 -23.39 -3.26
N ARG A 79 -5.10 -22.85 -2.78
CA ARG A 79 -4.42 -23.39 -1.58
C ARG A 79 -5.28 -23.27 -0.33
N PHE A 80 -6.08 -22.19 -0.18
CA PHE A 80 -7.03 -22.03 0.91
C PHE A 80 -8.21 -23.02 0.78
N GLU A 81 -8.73 -23.20 -0.43
CA GLU A 81 -9.80 -24.17 -0.71
C GLU A 81 -9.34 -25.59 -0.38
N ASP A 82 -8.15 -26.01 -0.81
CA ASP A 82 -7.59 -27.33 -0.56
C ASP A 82 -7.46 -27.62 0.95
N GLN A 83 -7.26 -26.58 1.79
CA GLN A 83 -7.21 -26.68 3.26
C GLN A 83 -8.55 -26.37 3.94
N LYS A 84 -9.61 -26.11 3.18
CA LYS A 84 -10.96 -25.73 3.70
C LYS A 84 -10.94 -24.47 4.57
N ILE A 85 -10.04 -23.53 4.27
CA ILE A 85 -9.92 -22.24 4.95
C ILE A 85 -10.68 -21.19 4.14
N HIS A 86 -11.63 -20.52 4.77
CA HIS A 86 -12.39 -19.43 4.14
C HIS A 86 -11.84 -18.09 4.57
N LEU A 87 -11.68 -17.17 3.62
CA LEU A 87 -11.21 -15.81 3.86
C LEU A 87 -12.36 -14.80 3.72
N HIS A 88 -12.39 -13.83 4.64
CA HIS A 88 -13.17 -12.62 4.50
C HIS A 88 -12.26 -11.50 4.00
N LYS A 89 -12.70 -10.81 2.95
CA LYS A 89 -12.03 -9.67 2.35
C LYS A 89 -12.71 -8.38 2.78
N HIS A 90 -11.92 -7.42 3.27
CA HIS A 90 -12.37 -6.10 3.66
C HIS A 90 -11.58 -5.04 2.88
N LEU A 91 -12.26 -4.00 2.37
CA LEU A 91 -11.59 -2.88 1.74
C LEU A 91 -10.95 -2.00 2.82
N ALA A 92 -9.62 -1.90 2.80
CA ALA A 92 -8.86 -1.02 3.70
C ALA A 92 -8.90 0.45 3.23
N GLY A 93 -8.99 0.66 1.92
CA GLY A 93 -9.06 1.95 1.27
C GLY A 93 -8.53 1.88 -0.16
N ASN A 94 -8.74 2.95 -0.91
CA ASN A 94 -8.15 3.09 -2.24
C ASN A 94 -6.87 3.92 -2.15
N ASP A 95 -5.90 3.63 -3.00
CA ASP A 95 -4.64 4.37 -3.13
C ASP A 95 -4.47 4.81 -4.58
N CYS A 96 -3.92 5.99 -4.77
CA CYS A 96 -3.44 6.45 -6.05
C CYS A 96 -1.97 6.08 -6.20
N LEU A 97 -1.62 5.29 -7.21
CA LEU A 97 -0.24 5.21 -7.66
C LEU A 97 0.11 6.48 -8.42
N THR A 98 1.06 7.23 -7.92
CA THR A 98 1.47 8.47 -8.56
C THR A 98 2.93 8.43 -8.97
N ILE A 99 3.29 9.21 -9.98
CA ILE A 99 4.66 9.40 -10.41
C ILE A 99 5.29 10.49 -9.56
N ALA A 100 6.45 10.19 -8.99
CA ALA A 100 7.25 11.13 -8.21
C ALA A 100 8.55 11.45 -8.92
N VAL A 101 8.88 12.73 -8.95
CA VAL A 101 10.14 13.28 -9.43
C VAL A 101 10.72 14.23 -8.36
N ASN A 102 11.98 14.57 -8.48
CA ASN A 102 12.59 15.58 -7.60
C ASN A 102 11.80 16.90 -7.67
N ALA A 103 11.71 17.62 -6.57
CA ALA A 103 10.98 18.88 -6.50
C ALA A 103 11.49 19.92 -7.51
N ASN A 104 12.79 19.88 -7.86
CA ASN A 104 13.44 20.78 -8.82
C ASN A 104 13.39 20.26 -10.28
N ASN A 105 12.86 19.06 -10.55
CA ASN A 105 12.68 18.58 -11.91
C ASN A 105 11.64 19.49 -12.62
N PRO A 106 11.89 20.03 -13.83
CA PRO A 106 10.95 20.92 -14.49
C PRO A 106 9.66 20.24 -14.97
N VAL A 107 9.67 18.89 -15.14
CA VAL A 107 8.49 18.14 -15.62
C VAL A 107 7.42 18.10 -14.55
N SER A 108 6.18 18.47 -14.92
CA SER A 108 5.01 18.53 -14.04
C SER A 108 3.81 17.74 -14.57
N ASN A 109 3.84 17.33 -15.83
CA ASN A 109 2.80 16.55 -16.46
C ASN A 109 3.39 15.55 -17.45
N LEU A 110 2.85 14.32 -17.45
CA LEU A 110 3.19 13.27 -18.40
C LEU A 110 1.91 12.64 -18.94
N THR A 111 1.91 12.22 -20.18
CA THR A 111 0.84 11.33 -20.68
C THR A 111 1.07 9.91 -20.15
N ALA A 112 0.01 9.09 -20.11
CA ALA A 112 0.13 7.69 -19.73
C ALA A 112 1.10 6.92 -20.63
N LYS A 113 1.17 7.26 -21.94
CA LYS A 113 2.13 6.67 -22.89
C LYS A 113 3.57 7.05 -22.57
N GLN A 114 3.81 8.29 -22.15
CA GLN A 114 5.13 8.75 -21.72
C GLN A 114 5.57 8.04 -20.44
N VAL A 115 4.68 7.85 -19.46
CA VAL A 115 4.94 7.04 -18.26
C VAL A 115 5.31 5.62 -18.66
N GLU A 116 4.53 4.97 -19.51
CA GLU A 116 4.86 3.64 -20.01
C GLU A 116 6.25 3.60 -20.64
N GLY A 117 6.55 4.52 -21.58
CA GLY A 117 7.84 4.58 -22.26
C GLY A 117 9.04 4.81 -21.33
N LEU A 118 8.88 5.66 -20.30
CA LEU A 118 9.91 5.88 -19.28
C LEU A 118 10.20 4.61 -18.48
N PHE A 119 9.16 3.96 -17.98
CA PHE A 119 9.34 2.78 -17.12
C PHE A 119 9.68 1.49 -17.88
N THR A 120 9.41 1.41 -19.18
CA THR A 120 9.86 0.32 -20.05
C THR A 120 11.25 0.57 -20.65
N GLY A 121 11.78 1.81 -20.55
CA GLY A 121 13.10 2.20 -21.06
C GLY A 121 13.11 2.54 -22.55
N GLU A 122 11.94 2.74 -23.17
CA GLU A 122 11.83 3.27 -24.54
C GLU A 122 12.21 4.75 -24.58
N ILE A 123 11.97 5.47 -23.50
CA ILE A 123 12.32 6.88 -23.30
C ILE A 123 13.36 6.93 -22.18
N LYS A 124 14.51 7.54 -22.48
CA LYS A 124 15.67 7.54 -21.59
C LYS A 124 16.22 8.92 -21.24
N ASN A 125 15.64 9.98 -21.78
CA ASN A 125 16.13 11.34 -21.59
C ASN A 125 15.01 12.32 -21.27
N TRP A 126 15.22 13.17 -20.28
CA TRP A 126 14.24 14.14 -19.83
C TRP A 126 13.91 15.23 -20.87
N LYS A 127 14.82 15.52 -21.81
CA LYS A 127 14.56 16.52 -22.87
C LYS A 127 13.34 16.22 -23.74
N GLU A 128 12.93 14.95 -23.82
CA GLU A 128 11.77 14.52 -24.61
C GLU A 128 10.44 15.05 -24.02
N PHE A 129 10.48 15.61 -22.81
CA PHE A 129 9.31 16.18 -22.11
C PHE A 129 9.53 17.64 -21.70
N GLY A 130 10.50 18.34 -22.29
CA GLY A 130 10.85 19.71 -21.91
C GLY A 130 11.65 19.79 -20.60
N GLY A 131 12.22 18.70 -20.16
CA GLY A 131 13.21 18.64 -19.07
C GLY A 131 14.63 18.92 -19.55
N ASN A 132 15.59 18.78 -18.65
CA ASN A 132 17.01 18.94 -18.95
C ASN A 132 17.49 17.87 -19.96
N ASP A 133 18.54 18.17 -20.73
CA ASP A 133 19.21 17.15 -21.54
C ASP A 133 20.06 16.24 -20.64
N SER A 134 19.41 15.29 -19.99
CA SER A 134 20.02 14.37 -19.04
C SER A 134 19.27 13.02 -19.03
N PRO A 135 20.00 11.93 -18.77
CA PRO A 135 19.40 10.61 -18.69
C PRO A 135 18.41 10.50 -17.53
N VAL A 136 17.40 9.66 -17.67
CA VAL A 136 16.44 9.34 -16.62
C VAL A 136 17.02 8.27 -15.70
N SER A 137 17.09 8.56 -14.40
CA SER A 137 17.44 7.59 -13.35
C SER A 137 16.17 6.92 -12.84
N LEU A 138 15.94 5.66 -13.21
CA LEU A 138 14.71 4.94 -12.90
C LEU A 138 14.85 4.08 -11.64
N PHE A 139 14.03 4.36 -10.64
CA PHE A 139 13.89 3.52 -9.46
C PHE A 139 12.52 2.85 -9.40
N THR A 140 12.51 1.58 -9.01
CA THR A 140 11.28 0.79 -8.83
C THR A 140 11.32 0.05 -7.50
N ARG A 141 10.19 -0.55 -7.13
CA ARG A 141 10.13 -1.52 -6.05
C ARG A 141 10.69 -2.87 -6.53
N ASN A 142 11.08 -3.72 -5.59
CA ASN A 142 11.46 -5.10 -5.90
C ASN A 142 10.27 -5.95 -6.37
N THR A 143 10.55 -7.12 -6.92
CA THR A 143 9.53 -8.00 -7.51
C THR A 143 8.57 -8.64 -6.50
N ALA A 144 8.91 -8.67 -5.20
CA ALA A 144 8.02 -9.13 -4.14
C ALA A 144 6.92 -8.11 -3.81
N SER A 145 7.14 -6.83 -4.13
CA SER A 145 6.20 -5.74 -3.88
C SER A 145 4.91 -5.89 -4.68
N GLY A 146 3.76 -5.80 -3.99
CA GLY A 146 2.45 -5.69 -4.63
C GLY A 146 2.37 -4.44 -5.51
N THR A 147 2.96 -3.31 -5.05
CA THR A 147 3.02 -2.06 -5.80
C THR A 147 3.77 -2.22 -7.13
N TYR A 148 4.88 -2.99 -7.16
CA TYR A 148 5.60 -3.30 -8.39
C TYR A 148 4.70 -4.02 -9.41
N LYS A 149 3.97 -5.03 -8.95
CA LYS A 149 3.06 -5.82 -9.81
C LYS A 149 1.87 -5.00 -10.29
N ASP A 150 1.27 -4.19 -9.40
CA ASP A 150 0.15 -3.32 -9.76
C ASP A 150 0.55 -2.25 -10.76
N PHE A 151 1.69 -1.59 -10.56
CA PHE A 151 2.15 -0.57 -11.49
C PHE A 151 2.45 -1.15 -12.88
N SER A 152 3.09 -2.33 -12.96
CA SER A 152 3.27 -3.04 -14.23
C SER A 152 1.93 -3.30 -14.93
N ARG A 153 0.94 -3.80 -14.20
CA ARG A 153 -0.39 -4.10 -14.74
C ARG A 153 -1.15 -2.85 -15.18
N ILE A 154 -1.16 -1.79 -14.35
CA ILE A 154 -2.02 -0.61 -14.52
C ILE A 154 -1.38 0.42 -15.47
N ALA A 155 -0.07 0.65 -15.32
CA ALA A 155 0.65 1.70 -16.02
C ALA A 155 1.45 1.22 -17.23
N LEU A 156 1.93 -0.04 -17.22
CA LEU A 156 2.76 -0.60 -18.28
C LEU A 156 2.00 -1.63 -19.14
N ASN A 157 0.70 -1.81 -18.95
CA ASN A 157 -0.11 -2.81 -19.66
C ASN A 157 0.48 -4.23 -19.58
N GLY A 158 1.11 -4.56 -18.44
CA GLY A 158 1.77 -5.85 -18.20
C GLY A 158 3.17 -5.98 -18.83
N ARG A 159 3.68 -4.95 -19.51
CA ARG A 159 5.03 -4.94 -20.10
C ARG A 159 6.11 -4.98 -19.01
N ALA A 160 7.27 -5.48 -19.39
CA ALA A 160 8.43 -5.51 -18.50
C ALA A 160 8.97 -4.10 -18.24
N TYR A 161 9.48 -3.90 -17.02
CA TYR A 161 10.26 -2.69 -16.71
C TYR A 161 11.59 -2.68 -17.46
N SER A 162 12.15 -1.48 -17.66
CA SER A 162 13.51 -1.30 -18.18
C SER A 162 14.51 -2.17 -17.42
N GLY A 163 15.46 -2.77 -18.13
CA GLY A 163 16.57 -3.50 -17.53
C GLY A 163 17.49 -2.62 -16.67
N ASP A 164 17.55 -1.33 -16.99
CA ASP A 164 18.42 -0.34 -16.33
C ASP A 164 17.79 0.24 -15.04
N ASN A 165 16.66 -0.33 -14.53
CA ASN A 165 16.04 0.16 -13.32
C ASN A 165 16.71 -0.37 -12.04
N MET A 166 16.81 0.49 -11.02
CA MET A 166 17.27 0.14 -9.69
C MET A 166 16.08 -0.27 -8.81
N LYS A 167 16.15 -1.49 -8.23
CA LYS A 167 15.06 -2.08 -7.44
C LYS A 167 15.30 -1.92 -5.95
N LEU A 168 14.32 -1.35 -5.24
CA LEU A 168 14.39 -1.08 -3.81
C LEU A 168 13.29 -1.82 -3.05
N ALA A 169 13.59 -2.20 -1.80
CA ALA A 169 12.70 -3.06 -1.02
C ALA A 169 11.46 -2.31 -0.49
N GLY A 170 11.67 -1.23 0.25
CA GLY A 170 10.62 -0.45 0.91
C GLY A 170 10.00 0.63 0.03
N GLY A 171 8.86 1.18 0.44
CA GLY A 171 8.20 2.28 -0.24
C GLY A 171 8.86 3.64 -0.01
N GLU A 172 9.62 3.80 1.08
CA GLU A 172 10.32 5.05 1.40
C GLU A 172 11.64 5.22 0.64
N GLN A 173 12.35 4.13 0.38
CA GLN A 173 13.65 4.19 -0.29
C GLN A 173 13.60 4.86 -1.66
N PRO A 174 12.68 4.52 -2.58
CA PRO A 174 12.56 5.24 -3.85
C PRO A 174 12.30 6.75 -3.67
N VAL A 175 11.52 7.13 -2.66
CA VAL A 175 11.25 8.54 -2.34
C VAL A 175 12.53 9.28 -1.94
N GLN A 176 13.37 8.65 -1.12
CA GLN A 176 14.65 9.21 -0.70
C GLN A 176 15.60 9.39 -1.88
N GLU A 177 15.66 8.44 -2.82
CA GLU A 177 16.50 8.56 -4.00
C GLU A 177 16.02 9.68 -4.94
N VAL A 178 14.70 9.79 -5.15
CA VAL A 178 14.11 10.92 -5.90
C VAL A 178 14.45 12.28 -5.27
N ALA A 179 14.43 12.38 -3.94
CA ALA A 179 14.77 13.64 -3.26
C ALA A 179 16.23 14.08 -3.43
N LYS A 180 17.15 13.14 -3.71
CA LYS A 180 18.59 13.40 -3.83
C LYS A 180 19.02 13.82 -5.24
N ASP A 181 18.36 13.32 -6.29
CA ASP A 181 18.79 13.52 -7.68
C ASP A 181 17.63 14.03 -8.54
N VAL A 182 17.86 15.16 -9.21
CA VAL A 182 16.90 15.87 -10.09
C VAL A 182 16.46 15.01 -11.28
N ASN A 183 17.27 14.05 -11.71
CA ASN A 183 17.01 13.18 -12.86
C ASN A 183 16.27 11.90 -12.49
N THR A 184 15.93 11.73 -11.21
CA THR A 184 15.30 10.50 -10.74
C THR A 184 13.79 10.54 -10.87
N ILE A 185 13.22 9.37 -11.27
CA ILE A 185 11.79 9.10 -11.33
C ILE A 185 11.47 7.79 -10.63
N THR A 186 10.33 7.75 -9.98
CA THR A 186 9.74 6.54 -9.42
C THR A 186 8.21 6.62 -9.41
N TYR A 187 7.55 5.53 -9.07
CA TYR A 187 6.14 5.51 -8.69
C TYR A 187 6.00 5.28 -7.18
N ILE A 188 5.02 5.93 -6.59
CA ILE A 188 4.72 5.85 -5.15
C ILE A 188 3.21 5.76 -4.92
N GLY A 189 2.81 5.25 -3.77
CA GLY A 189 1.45 5.43 -3.27
C GLY A 189 1.24 6.85 -2.74
N LEU A 190 0.00 7.31 -2.73
CA LEU A 190 -0.37 8.67 -2.33
C LEU A 190 0.09 9.01 -0.90
N ALA A 191 0.14 8.02 -0.01
CA ALA A 191 0.64 8.19 1.37
C ALA A 191 2.08 8.73 1.45
N TYR A 192 2.86 8.61 0.38
CA TYR A 192 4.24 9.13 0.29
C TYR A 192 4.35 10.47 -0.45
N ALA A 193 3.28 10.96 -1.06
CA ALA A 193 3.28 12.11 -1.96
C ALA A 193 3.70 13.45 -1.29
N LYS A 194 3.56 13.54 0.03
CA LYS A 194 3.92 14.73 0.81
C LYS A 194 5.36 14.71 1.34
N ALA A 195 6.18 13.76 0.91
CA ALA A 195 7.57 13.68 1.36
C ALA A 195 8.38 14.90 0.89
N LYS A 196 9.32 15.34 1.72
CA LYS A 196 10.17 16.50 1.42
C LYS A 196 11.13 16.19 0.26
N GLY A 197 11.34 17.16 -0.63
CA GLY A 197 12.30 17.06 -1.73
C GLY A 197 11.76 16.39 -3.00
N ILE A 198 10.51 15.97 -3.00
CA ILE A 198 9.85 15.41 -4.18
C ILE A 198 8.61 16.22 -4.56
N LYS A 199 8.14 16.02 -5.79
CA LYS A 199 6.81 16.42 -6.25
C LYS A 199 6.17 15.28 -7.04
N THR A 200 4.84 15.28 -7.07
CA THR A 200 4.07 14.38 -7.92
C THR A 200 3.81 15.01 -9.28
N VAL A 201 3.70 14.18 -10.31
CA VAL A 201 3.47 14.59 -11.69
C VAL A 201 2.03 14.28 -12.07
N SER A 202 1.35 15.22 -12.73
CA SER A 202 0.02 15.00 -13.32
C SER A 202 0.10 13.96 -14.43
N ILE A 203 -0.95 13.17 -14.58
CA ILE A 203 -1.09 12.19 -15.67
C ILE A 203 -2.25 12.59 -16.57
N ASN A 204 -1.96 12.84 -17.85
CA ASN A 204 -2.93 13.37 -18.82
C ASN A 204 -3.61 14.68 -18.33
N GLY A 205 -2.87 15.53 -17.62
CA GLY A 205 -3.39 16.78 -17.05
C GLY A 205 -4.12 16.62 -15.70
N ILE A 206 -4.29 15.40 -15.19
CA ILE A 206 -4.97 15.13 -13.92
C ILE A 206 -3.95 14.96 -12.82
N ALA A 207 -3.97 15.85 -11.82
CA ALA A 207 -3.06 15.81 -10.68
C ALA A 207 -3.52 14.80 -9.61
N PRO A 208 -2.60 14.05 -8.97
CA PRO A 208 -2.90 13.35 -7.74
C PRO A 208 -2.66 14.29 -6.51
N PRO A 209 -3.37 14.16 -5.39
CA PRO A 209 -4.61 13.42 -5.20
C PRO A 209 -5.77 14.14 -5.87
N THR A 210 -6.80 13.42 -6.21
CA THR A 210 -7.99 14.05 -6.77
C THR A 210 -9.20 13.71 -5.90
N ASP A 211 -10.10 14.68 -5.75
CA ASP A 211 -11.45 14.41 -5.26
C ASP A 211 -12.25 13.58 -6.30
N ARG A 212 -11.66 13.41 -7.47
CA ARG A 212 -12.18 12.63 -8.59
C ARG A 212 -11.44 11.32 -8.72
N VAL A 213 -11.64 10.43 -7.77
CA VAL A 213 -11.00 9.09 -7.74
C VAL A 213 -11.18 8.35 -9.06
N ASN A 214 -12.35 8.50 -9.71
CA ASN A 214 -12.67 7.81 -10.97
C ASN A 214 -11.94 8.38 -12.19
N ASP A 215 -11.43 9.60 -12.14
CA ASP A 215 -10.76 10.24 -13.28
C ASP A 215 -9.26 9.93 -13.32
N TYR A 216 -8.66 9.57 -12.19
CA TYR A 216 -7.24 9.27 -12.12
C TYR A 216 -6.96 7.83 -12.54
N ARG A 217 -6.10 7.66 -13.54
CA ARG A 217 -5.87 6.37 -14.20
C ARG A 217 -5.29 5.27 -13.32
N TYR A 218 -4.50 5.63 -12.31
CA TYR A 218 -3.70 4.67 -11.54
C TYR A 218 -4.24 4.46 -10.12
N ILE A 219 -5.53 4.19 -10.03
CA ILE A 219 -6.20 3.83 -8.76
C ILE A 219 -6.06 2.34 -8.51
N ARG A 220 -5.83 1.97 -7.26
CA ARG A 220 -5.86 0.59 -6.77
C ARG A 220 -6.51 0.51 -5.40
N ALA A 221 -7.13 -0.63 -5.13
CA ALA A 221 -7.68 -0.93 -3.82
C ALA A 221 -6.64 -1.65 -2.96
N TYR A 222 -6.66 -1.36 -1.67
CA TYR A 222 -5.99 -2.13 -0.64
C TYR A 222 -7.00 -2.91 0.18
N TYR A 223 -6.62 -4.10 0.59
CA TYR A 223 -7.49 -5.02 1.30
C TYR A 223 -6.84 -5.55 2.57
N PHE A 224 -7.68 -5.78 3.55
CA PHE A 224 -7.41 -6.69 4.64
C PHE A 224 -8.10 -8.03 4.36
N PHE A 225 -7.41 -9.11 4.68
CA PHE A 225 -7.95 -10.45 4.64
C PHE A 225 -7.85 -11.08 6.02
N ILE A 226 -8.92 -11.70 6.49
CA ILE A 226 -8.92 -12.50 7.72
C ILE A 226 -9.53 -13.86 7.44
N ARG A 227 -9.17 -14.85 8.24
CA ARG A 227 -9.82 -16.17 8.18
C ARG A 227 -11.22 -16.08 8.80
N SER A 228 -12.14 -16.88 8.33
CA SER A 228 -13.51 -16.96 8.89
C SER A 228 -13.53 -17.40 10.36
N ASP A 229 -12.54 -18.21 10.77
CA ASP A 229 -12.31 -18.69 12.12
C ASP A 229 -11.37 -17.78 12.96
N ALA A 230 -11.09 -16.56 12.50
CA ALA A 230 -10.30 -15.58 13.25
C ALA A 230 -10.89 -15.27 14.63
N SER A 231 -10.02 -14.88 15.57
CA SER A 231 -10.41 -14.59 16.94
C SER A 231 -11.49 -13.50 17.04
N PRO A 232 -12.29 -13.46 18.12
CA PRO A 232 -13.23 -12.38 18.35
C PRO A 232 -12.59 -11.00 18.35
N ALA A 233 -11.38 -10.82 18.91
CA ALA A 233 -10.69 -9.54 18.90
C ALA A 233 -10.21 -9.15 17.50
N THR A 234 -9.72 -10.09 16.70
CA THR A 234 -9.38 -9.82 15.30
C THR A 234 -10.61 -9.33 14.52
N LYS A 235 -11.76 -9.98 14.70
CA LYS A 235 -13.02 -9.60 14.05
C LYS A 235 -13.49 -8.22 14.51
N ALA A 236 -13.46 -7.95 15.81
CA ALA A 236 -13.83 -6.66 16.38
C ALA A 236 -12.93 -5.52 15.89
N PHE A 237 -11.61 -5.74 15.86
CA PHE A 237 -10.67 -4.79 15.27
C PHE A 237 -11.00 -4.53 13.79
N MET A 238 -11.26 -5.56 13.00
CA MET A 238 -11.58 -5.42 11.57
C MET A 238 -12.87 -4.66 11.33
N GLU A 239 -13.90 -4.90 12.12
CA GLU A 239 -15.17 -4.17 12.07
C GLU A 239 -14.93 -2.68 12.36
N TRP A 240 -14.23 -2.36 13.46
CA TRP A 240 -13.89 -0.99 13.80
C TRP A 240 -13.03 -0.33 12.70
N ALA A 241 -11.97 -0.99 12.23
CA ALA A 241 -11.01 -0.44 11.28
C ALA A 241 -11.63 -0.14 9.90
N THR A 242 -12.70 -0.83 9.52
CA THR A 242 -13.34 -0.69 8.21
C THR A 242 -14.67 0.07 8.24
N GLN A 243 -15.33 0.16 9.40
CA GLN A 243 -16.67 0.73 9.49
C GLN A 243 -16.74 2.01 10.33
N SER A 244 -15.87 2.17 11.34
CA SER A 244 -15.96 3.32 12.24
C SER A 244 -15.64 4.65 11.54
N ALA A 245 -16.28 5.73 12.00
CA ALA A 245 -16.01 7.08 11.52
C ALA A 245 -14.57 7.50 11.84
N GLU A 246 -14.04 7.09 12.99
CA GLU A 246 -12.69 7.38 13.43
C GLU A 246 -11.64 6.74 12.51
N ALA A 247 -11.77 5.45 12.20
CA ALA A 247 -10.88 4.76 11.29
C ALA A 247 -10.89 5.40 9.89
N LYS A 248 -12.06 5.84 9.39
CA LYS A 248 -12.16 6.54 8.10
C LYS A 248 -11.44 7.89 8.10
N VAL A 249 -11.46 8.62 9.21
CA VAL A 249 -10.67 9.85 9.37
C VAL A 249 -9.17 9.53 9.30
N ILE A 250 -8.72 8.46 9.97
CA ILE A 250 -7.32 8.01 9.94
C ILE A 250 -6.90 7.63 8.52
N VAL A 251 -7.72 6.85 7.81
CA VAL A 251 -7.49 6.44 6.40
C VAL A 251 -7.22 7.67 5.53
N ARG A 252 -8.08 8.70 5.61
CA ARG A 252 -7.92 9.95 4.83
C ARG A 252 -6.68 10.75 5.27
N LYS A 253 -6.42 10.85 6.56
CA LYS A 253 -5.25 11.57 7.12
C LYS A 253 -3.93 10.98 6.64
N VAL A 254 -3.86 9.66 6.52
CA VAL A 254 -2.67 8.94 6.02
C VAL A 254 -2.49 9.10 4.51
N GLY A 255 -3.54 9.54 3.79
CA GLY A 255 -3.48 9.77 2.34
C GLY A 255 -4.09 8.64 1.51
N PHE A 256 -4.84 7.73 2.14
CA PHE A 256 -5.72 6.81 1.41
C PHE A 256 -7.08 7.48 1.18
N LEU A 257 -7.74 7.02 0.16
CA LEU A 257 -9.13 7.38 -0.12
C LEU A 257 -10.00 6.36 0.60
N ALA A 258 -10.74 6.82 1.60
CA ALA A 258 -11.63 5.95 2.36
C ALA A 258 -12.67 5.33 1.43
N ALA A 259 -13.06 4.08 1.69
CA ALA A 259 -14.21 3.49 1.01
C ALA A 259 -15.44 4.35 1.33
N GLU A 260 -16.08 4.91 0.31
CA GLU A 260 -17.42 5.41 0.48
C GLU A 260 -18.32 4.20 0.71
N LEU A 261 -19.15 4.26 1.74
CA LEU A 261 -20.21 3.29 1.90
C LEU A 261 -21.09 3.44 0.66
N GLY A 262 -21.07 2.43 -0.20
CA GLY A 262 -22.00 2.37 -1.32
C GLY A 262 -23.40 2.58 -0.77
N GLY A 263 -24.05 3.66 -1.23
CA GLY A 263 -25.45 3.89 -0.96
C GLY A 263 -26.33 2.83 -1.63
#